data_54db975e964115c7b0794bd49c57e481
#
_entry.id   54db975e964115c7b0794bd49c57e481
#
_cell.length_a   1.000
_cell.length_b   1.000
_cell.length_c   1.000
_cell.angle_alpha   90.00
_cell.angle_beta   90.00
_cell.angle_gamma   90.00
#
_symmetry.space_group_name_H-M   'P 1'
#
loop_
_entity.id
_entity.type
_entity.pdbx_description
1 polymer ?
#
loop_
_entity_poly.entity_id
_entity_poly.type
_entity_poly.pdbx_seq_one_letter_code
_entity_poly.pdbx_strand_id
1 'polypeptide(L)'
;MDDQTYLDAPYLSIRWRSVPQILFAEWKGFATSEEFRAALLKGVQAIRDHHVVGYVSDARKAKVFVTEDLQWVSDVWLPQAVSAGLKRMAMVTADHGLGKAIIEDVAREIDNHGLSMRKFSSVAAATVWAQSGLSGQSSEQSAG
;
A
#
# COMPACT_ATOMS: atom_id res chain seq x y z
N MET A 1 19.65 0.67 6.41
CA MET A 1 20.68 0.65 5.55
C MET A 1 20.36 -0.08 4.28
N ASP A 2 19.77 -1.14 4.36
CA ASP A 2 19.71 -1.98 3.21
C ASP A 2 18.38 -1.93 2.52
N ASP A 3 18.06 -0.74 2.01
CA ASP A 3 16.86 -0.60 1.20
C ASP A 3 16.99 -1.52 -0.01
N GLN A 4 15.87 -2.12 -0.39
CA GLN A 4 15.86 -3.05 -1.50
C GLN A 4 14.79 -2.66 -2.50
N THR A 5 15.16 -2.60 -3.77
CA THR A 5 14.24 -2.28 -4.84
C THR A 5 13.64 -3.56 -5.40
N TYR A 6 12.30 -3.66 -5.36
CA TYR A 6 11.59 -4.81 -5.90
C TYR A 6 11.08 -4.56 -7.30
N LEU A 7 10.84 -3.30 -7.64
CA LEU A 7 10.41 -2.92 -8.98
C LEU A 7 10.81 -1.48 -9.23
N ASP A 8 11.37 -1.21 -10.41
CA ASP A 8 11.66 0.15 -10.82
C ASP A 8 11.26 0.27 -12.29
N ALA A 9 10.00 0.60 -12.51
CA ALA A 9 9.42 0.70 -13.84
C ALA A 9 8.91 2.12 -14.07
N PRO A 10 8.68 2.51 -15.33
CA PRO A 10 8.16 3.86 -15.60
C PRO A 10 6.81 4.14 -14.95
N TYR A 11 6.01 3.11 -14.69
CA TYR A 11 4.66 3.30 -14.15
C TYR A 11 4.60 3.13 -12.64
N LEU A 12 5.60 2.48 -12.02
CA LEU A 12 5.56 2.19 -10.58
C LEU A 12 6.92 1.78 -10.09
N SER A 13 7.30 2.27 -8.91
CA SER A 13 8.47 1.72 -8.21
C SER A 13 8.01 1.16 -6.87
N ILE A 14 8.63 0.05 -6.46
CA ILE A 14 8.36 -0.59 -5.17
C ILE A 14 9.68 -0.81 -4.49
N ARG A 15 9.82 -0.25 -3.27
CA ARG A 15 11.05 -0.37 -2.50
C ARG A 15 10.74 -0.72 -1.05
N TRP A 16 11.50 -1.64 -0.51
CA TRP A 16 11.49 -1.88 0.92
C TRP A 16 12.50 -0.95 1.57
N ARG A 17 12.07 -0.25 2.60
CA ARG A 17 12.94 0.64 3.36
C ARG A 17 13.22 0.05 4.71
N SER A 18 14.48 0.05 5.11
CA SER A 18 14.87 -0.47 6.41
C SER A 18 14.62 0.54 7.52
N VAL A 19 14.74 1.83 7.22
CA VAL A 19 14.50 2.90 8.20
C VAL A 19 13.86 4.07 7.48
N PRO A 20 12.61 4.39 7.78
CA PRO A 20 11.66 3.62 8.57
C PRO A 20 11.32 2.31 7.88
N GLN A 21 10.97 1.31 8.65
CA GLN A 21 10.73 -0.01 8.09
C GLN A 21 9.34 -0.07 7.47
N ILE A 22 9.27 0.15 6.18
CA ILE A 22 8.02 0.13 5.42
C ILE A 22 8.29 -0.38 4.02
N LEU A 23 7.23 -0.82 3.38
CA LEU A 23 7.25 -1.04 1.94
C LEU A 23 6.66 0.21 1.30
N PHE A 24 7.39 0.79 0.35
CA PHE A 24 6.97 2.04 -0.30
C PHE A 24 6.76 1.82 -1.77
N ALA A 25 5.53 2.09 -2.24
CA ALA A 25 5.20 2.02 -3.66
C ALA A 25 4.86 3.42 -4.16
N GLU A 26 5.48 3.82 -5.25
CA GLU A 26 5.23 5.12 -5.86
C GLU A 26 4.68 4.92 -7.26
N TRP A 27 3.41 5.27 -7.45
CA TRP A 27 2.76 5.21 -8.75
C TRP A 27 3.18 6.43 -9.56
N LYS A 28 3.61 6.22 -10.80
CA LYS A 28 4.16 7.29 -11.62
C LYS A 28 3.35 7.55 -12.87
N GLY A 29 2.56 6.58 -13.31
CA GLY A 29 1.82 6.74 -14.54
C GLY A 29 0.86 5.58 -14.75
N PHE A 30 0.55 5.32 -16.01
CA PHE A 30 -0.39 4.28 -16.37
C PHE A 30 0.29 2.91 -16.44
N ALA A 31 -0.34 1.92 -15.85
CA ALA A 31 0.08 0.52 -15.96
C ALA A 31 -1.05 -0.26 -16.63
N THR A 32 -0.70 -1.20 -17.51
CA THR A 32 -1.69 -2.14 -18.01
C THR A 32 -2.15 -3.04 -16.87
N SER A 33 -3.27 -3.74 -17.05
CA SER A 33 -3.75 -4.66 -16.02
C SER A 33 -2.71 -5.70 -15.68
N GLU A 34 -2.04 -6.23 -16.67
CA GLU A 34 -1.02 -7.24 -16.46
C GLU A 34 0.14 -6.68 -15.63
N GLU A 35 0.60 -5.48 -15.97
CA GLU A 35 1.67 -4.81 -15.23
C GLU A 35 1.24 -4.50 -13.80
N PHE A 36 0.02 -4.02 -13.64
CA PHE A 36 -0.53 -3.67 -12.35
C PHE A 36 -0.54 -4.87 -11.41
N ARG A 37 -1.09 -5.99 -11.91
CA ARG A 37 -1.22 -7.19 -11.09
C ARG A 37 0.13 -7.81 -10.75
N ALA A 38 1.01 -7.87 -11.74
CA ALA A 38 2.35 -8.41 -11.51
C ALA A 38 3.12 -7.58 -10.50
N ALA A 39 2.98 -6.26 -10.57
CA ALA A 39 3.67 -5.36 -9.64
C ALA A 39 3.16 -5.56 -8.21
N LEU A 40 1.86 -5.68 -8.05
CA LEU A 40 1.30 -5.88 -6.71
C LEU A 40 1.73 -7.20 -6.11
N LEU A 41 1.92 -8.23 -6.92
CA LEU A 41 2.41 -9.51 -6.42
C LEU A 41 3.87 -9.42 -6.00
N LYS A 42 4.66 -8.56 -6.64
CA LYS A 42 6.03 -8.30 -6.16
C LYS A 42 6.00 -7.65 -4.79
N GLY A 43 5.01 -6.81 -4.53
CA GLY A 43 4.82 -6.23 -3.21
C GLY A 43 4.56 -7.29 -2.16
N VAL A 44 3.76 -8.30 -2.48
CA VAL A 44 3.51 -9.41 -1.56
C VAL A 44 4.82 -10.14 -1.25
N GLN A 45 5.66 -10.33 -2.27
CA GLN A 45 6.94 -10.98 -2.06
C GLN A 45 7.79 -10.20 -1.06
N ALA A 46 7.82 -8.87 -1.20
CA ALA A 46 8.57 -8.02 -0.28
C ALA A 46 8.01 -8.10 1.14
N ILE A 47 6.69 -8.15 1.26
CA ILE A 47 6.06 -8.28 2.57
C ILE A 47 6.52 -9.57 3.25
N ARG A 48 6.56 -10.66 2.51
CA ARG A 48 7.04 -11.93 3.06
C ARG A 48 8.51 -11.90 3.42
N ASP A 49 9.32 -11.35 2.52
CA ASP A 49 10.78 -11.38 2.69
C ASP A 49 11.21 -10.60 3.93
N HIS A 50 10.56 -9.51 4.22
CA HIS A 50 11.00 -8.59 5.27
C HIS A 50 10.02 -8.48 6.43
N HIS A 51 8.97 -9.30 6.45
CA HIS A 51 7.95 -9.27 7.50
C HIS A 51 7.37 -7.87 7.66
N VAL A 52 7.01 -7.27 6.52
CA VAL A 52 6.52 -5.91 6.49
C VAL A 52 5.13 -5.84 7.11
N VAL A 53 4.91 -4.88 7.99
CA VAL A 53 3.57 -4.63 8.57
C VAL A 53 2.95 -3.34 8.05
N GLY A 54 3.77 -2.42 7.53
CA GLY A 54 3.30 -1.14 7.03
C GLY A 54 3.64 -0.93 5.57
N TYR A 55 2.65 -0.51 4.79
CA TYR A 55 2.77 -0.31 3.34
C TYR A 55 2.29 1.10 3.04
N VAL A 56 3.13 1.89 2.37
CA VAL A 56 2.76 3.23 1.90
C VAL A 56 2.65 3.19 0.39
N SER A 57 1.46 3.51 -0.12
CA SER A 57 1.21 3.55 -1.55
C SER A 57 0.96 5.00 -1.95
N ASP A 58 1.92 5.60 -2.64
CA ASP A 58 1.80 6.99 -3.10
C ASP A 58 1.13 6.99 -4.45
N ALA A 59 -0.14 7.28 -4.46
CA ALA A 59 -0.96 7.25 -5.68
C ALA A 59 -1.28 8.64 -6.22
N ARG A 60 -0.55 9.66 -5.79
CA ARG A 60 -0.83 11.03 -6.22
C ARG A 60 -0.66 11.22 -7.72
N LYS A 61 0.25 10.46 -8.32
CA LYS A 61 0.52 10.56 -9.76
C LYS A 61 -0.09 9.41 -10.56
N ALA A 62 -0.87 8.56 -9.92
CA ALA A 62 -1.52 7.48 -10.63
C ALA A 62 -2.54 8.05 -11.60
N LYS A 63 -2.61 7.44 -12.80
CA LYS A 63 -3.50 7.95 -13.84
C LYS A 63 -4.89 7.37 -13.74
N VAL A 64 -5.00 6.07 -13.90
CA VAL A 64 -6.28 5.39 -13.95
C VAL A 64 -6.17 4.04 -13.29
N PHE A 65 -7.18 3.68 -12.51
CA PHE A 65 -7.32 2.32 -12.01
C PHE A 65 -8.55 1.71 -12.66
N VAL A 66 -8.36 0.57 -13.29
CA VAL A 66 -9.46 -0.15 -13.95
C VAL A 66 -10.27 -0.89 -12.88
N THR A 67 -11.60 -0.84 -12.98
CA THR A 67 -12.48 -1.44 -11.98
C THR A 67 -12.16 -2.92 -11.75
N GLU A 68 -11.91 -3.66 -12.82
CA GLU A 68 -11.58 -5.09 -12.70
C GLU A 68 -10.30 -5.31 -11.93
N ASP A 69 -9.34 -4.40 -12.07
CA ASP A 69 -8.09 -4.52 -11.33
C ASP A 69 -8.31 -4.25 -9.85
N LEU A 70 -9.17 -3.29 -9.53
CA LEU A 70 -9.47 -3.02 -8.13
C LEU A 70 -10.23 -4.16 -7.48
N GLN A 71 -11.10 -4.82 -8.26
CA GLN A 71 -11.78 -6.01 -7.77
C GLN A 71 -10.77 -7.13 -7.51
N TRP A 72 -9.81 -7.28 -8.41
CA TRP A 72 -8.74 -8.25 -8.24
C TRP A 72 -7.93 -7.99 -6.98
N VAL A 73 -7.71 -6.72 -6.65
CA VAL A 73 -7.00 -6.36 -5.41
C VAL A 73 -7.76 -6.94 -4.22
N SER A 74 -9.07 -6.75 -4.17
CA SER A 74 -9.86 -7.27 -3.05
C SER A 74 -9.88 -8.79 -3.04
N ASP A 75 -10.02 -9.42 -4.20
CA ASP A 75 -10.25 -10.86 -4.29
C ASP A 75 -8.97 -11.67 -4.18
N VAL A 76 -7.86 -11.16 -4.70
CA VAL A 76 -6.63 -11.94 -4.83
C VAL A 76 -5.49 -11.36 -4.02
N TRP A 77 -5.19 -10.08 -4.22
CA TRP A 77 -4.03 -9.47 -3.59
C TRP A 77 -4.19 -9.34 -2.08
N LEU A 78 -5.34 -8.86 -1.66
CA LEU A 78 -5.57 -8.57 -0.25
C LEU A 78 -5.42 -9.79 0.64
N PRO A 79 -6.04 -10.95 0.32
CA PRO A 79 -5.83 -12.12 1.16
C PRO A 79 -4.37 -12.53 1.25
N GLN A 80 -3.63 -12.39 0.16
CA GLN A 80 -2.22 -12.76 0.16
C GLN A 80 -1.39 -11.80 1.00
N ALA A 81 -1.67 -10.50 0.91
CA ALA A 81 -0.94 -9.50 1.67
C ALA A 81 -1.17 -9.67 3.16
N VAL A 82 -2.42 -9.88 3.55
CA VAL A 82 -2.77 -10.08 4.95
C VAL A 82 -2.15 -11.37 5.48
N SER A 83 -2.22 -12.44 4.70
CA SER A 83 -1.61 -13.71 5.07
C SER A 83 -0.10 -13.59 5.22
N ALA A 84 0.52 -12.71 4.45
CA ALA A 84 1.95 -12.48 4.54
C ALA A 84 2.34 -11.62 5.75
N GLY A 85 1.37 -10.99 6.41
CA GLY A 85 1.61 -10.25 7.65
C GLY A 85 1.32 -8.77 7.60
N LEU A 86 0.86 -8.25 6.48
CA LEU A 86 0.58 -6.83 6.36
C LEU A 86 -0.56 -6.42 7.28
N LYS A 87 -0.40 -5.31 8.00
CA LYS A 87 -1.39 -4.84 8.97
C LYS A 87 -1.92 -3.44 8.66
N ARG A 88 -1.12 -2.60 8.04
CA ARG A 88 -1.50 -1.22 7.75
C ARG A 88 -1.12 -0.84 6.34
N MET A 89 -2.04 -0.17 5.66
CA MET A 89 -1.79 0.33 4.31
C MET A 89 -2.20 1.79 4.26
N ALA A 90 -1.23 2.65 4.02
CA ALA A 90 -1.45 4.09 3.91
C ALA A 90 -1.50 4.47 2.44
N MET A 91 -2.59 5.12 2.02
CA MET A 91 -2.72 5.61 0.66
C MET A 91 -2.50 7.10 0.64
N VAL A 92 -1.54 7.54 -0.14
CA VAL A 92 -1.31 8.97 -0.34
C VAL A 92 -1.99 9.36 -1.65
N THR A 93 -2.96 10.26 -1.57
CA THR A 93 -3.76 10.64 -2.73
C THR A 93 -3.83 12.15 -2.85
N ALA A 94 -4.16 12.62 -4.05
CA ALA A 94 -4.52 14.01 -4.23
C ALA A 94 -5.85 14.26 -3.54
N ASP A 95 -6.07 15.48 -3.10
CA ASP A 95 -7.27 15.81 -2.32
C ASP A 95 -8.55 15.82 -3.15
N HIS A 96 -8.45 15.69 -4.44
CA HIS A 96 -9.62 15.84 -5.32
C HIS A 96 -9.51 14.85 -6.46
N GLY A 97 -10.62 14.68 -7.16
CA GLY A 97 -10.66 13.88 -8.36
C GLY A 97 -11.44 12.59 -8.16
N LEU A 98 -11.66 11.91 -9.27
CA LEU A 98 -12.46 10.69 -9.30
C LEU A 98 -11.82 9.57 -8.49
N GLY A 99 -10.51 9.56 -8.45
CA GLY A 99 -9.81 8.51 -7.72
C GLY A 99 -10.13 8.47 -6.25
N LYS A 100 -10.56 9.60 -5.69
CA LYS A 100 -10.86 9.66 -4.26
C LYS A 100 -12.02 8.72 -3.90
N ALA A 101 -13.10 8.73 -4.66
CA ALA A 101 -14.24 7.88 -4.38
C ALA A 101 -13.89 6.41 -4.55
N ILE A 102 -13.10 6.09 -5.56
CA ILE A 102 -12.66 4.71 -5.81
C ILE A 102 -11.81 4.21 -4.65
N ILE A 103 -10.91 5.06 -4.18
CA ILE A 103 -10.06 4.69 -3.04
C ILE A 103 -10.89 4.44 -1.79
N GLU A 104 -11.93 5.24 -1.58
CA GLU A 104 -12.81 5.05 -0.43
C GLU A 104 -13.55 3.72 -0.49
N ASP A 105 -14.00 3.32 -1.68
CA ASP A 105 -14.66 2.03 -1.84
C ASP A 105 -13.70 0.88 -1.56
N VAL A 106 -12.45 0.98 -2.05
CA VAL A 106 -11.44 -0.02 -1.80
C VAL A 106 -11.12 -0.09 -0.31
N ALA A 107 -11.06 1.05 0.36
CA ALA A 107 -10.75 1.08 1.78
C ALA A 107 -11.80 0.33 2.61
N ARG A 108 -13.08 0.49 2.26
CA ARG A 108 -14.13 -0.23 2.96
C ARG A 108 -13.98 -1.73 2.81
N GLU A 109 -13.67 -2.17 1.60
CA GLU A 109 -13.50 -3.59 1.34
C GLU A 109 -12.30 -4.14 2.11
N ILE A 110 -11.23 -3.37 2.14
CA ILE A 110 -10.00 -3.76 2.81
C ILE A 110 -10.21 -3.93 4.31
N ASP A 111 -10.95 -3.02 4.94
CA ASP A 111 -11.24 -3.12 6.37
C ASP A 111 -11.94 -4.41 6.73
N ASN A 112 -12.74 -4.93 5.84
CA ASN A 112 -13.47 -6.18 6.11
C ASN A 112 -12.56 -7.40 6.15
N HIS A 113 -11.30 -7.26 5.71
CA HIS A 113 -10.37 -8.37 5.67
C HIS A 113 -9.27 -8.29 6.74
N GLY A 114 -9.41 -7.35 7.68
CA GLY A 114 -8.47 -7.27 8.79
C GLY A 114 -7.24 -6.42 8.52
N LEU A 115 -7.22 -5.71 7.42
CA LEU A 115 -6.16 -4.76 7.10
C LEU A 115 -6.68 -3.35 7.36
N SER A 116 -5.92 -2.56 8.12
CA SER A 116 -6.30 -1.16 8.35
C SER A 116 -5.77 -0.31 7.21
N MET A 117 -6.64 0.49 6.62
CA MET A 117 -6.25 1.39 5.55
C MET A 117 -6.67 2.81 5.88
N ARG A 118 -5.77 3.77 5.60
CA ARG A 118 -6.06 5.20 5.80
C ARG A 118 -5.52 6.01 4.63
N LYS A 119 -6.20 7.12 4.37
CA LYS A 119 -5.79 8.06 3.34
C LYS A 119 -5.01 9.21 3.94
N PHE A 120 -4.02 9.68 3.20
CA PHE A 120 -3.18 10.82 3.61
C PHE A 120 -2.93 11.69 2.39
N SER A 121 -2.64 12.96 2.63
CA SER A 121 -2.23 13.87 1.57
C SER A 121 -0.72 14.05 1.53
N SER A 122 0.00 13.49 2.49
CA SER A 122 1.45 13.62 2.55
C SER A 122 2.11 12.28 2.82
N VAL A 123 3.23 12.04 2.15
CA VAL A 123 4.01 10.83 2.35
C VAL A 123 4.55 10.76 3.77
N ALA A 124 4.94 11.91 4.34
CA ALA A 124 5.50 11.94 5.69
C ALA A 124 4.49 11.43 6.71
N ALA A 125 3.26 11.95 6.66
CA ALA A 125 2.23 11.53 7.60
C ALA A 125 1.86 10.06 7.39
N ALA A 126 1.79 9.63 6.13
CA ALA A 126 1.47 8.24 5.81
C ALA A 126 2.52 7.31 6.37
N THR A 127 3.79 7.68 6.24
CA THR A 127 4.90 6.85 6.70
C THR A 127 4.88 6.69 8.21
N VAL A 128 4.63 7.79 8.93
CA VAL A 128 4.56 7.73 10.39
C VAL A 128 3.47 6.76 10.83
N TRP A 129 2.29 6.86 10.22
CA TRP A 129 1.20 5.99 10.61
C TRP A 129 1.47 4.53 10.25
N ALA A 130 2.00 4.27 9.05
CA ALA A 130 2.27 2.90 8.61
C ALA A 130 3.36 2.26 9.46
N GLN A 131 4.38 3.04 9.77
CA GLN A 131 5.50 2.58 10.59
C GLN A 131 5.08 2.23 12.01
N SER A 132 4.10 2.96 12.55
CA SER A 132 3.66 2.73 13.91
C SER A 132 3.03 1.36 14.11
N GLY A 133 2.67 0.67 13.03
CA GLY A 133 2.20 -0.69 13.11
C GLY A 133 3.24 -1.66 13.62
N LEU A 134 4.51 -1.31 13.50
CA LEU A 134 5.61 -2.15 13.97
C LEU A 134 5.72 -2.15 15.48
N SER A 135 5.63 -0.98 16.08
CA SER A 135 5.65 -0.84 17.52
C SER A 135 4.23 -0.64 18.02
N GLY A 136 3.31 -1.24 17.30
CA GLY A 136 1.93 -0.85 17.36
C GLY A 136 1.22 -1.17 18.64
N GLN A 137 1.65 -2.20 19.34
CA GLN A 137 0.90 -2.57 20.52
C GLN A 137 0.77 -1.42 21.47
N SER A 138 1.87 -0.81 21.83
CA SER A 138 1.79 0.25 22.80
C SER A 138 1.13 1.48 22.22
N SER A 139 1.40 1.80 20.96
CA SER A 139 0.76 2.96 20.37
C SER A 139 -0.71 2.75 20.22
N GLU A 140 -1.12 1.59 19.87
CA GLU A 140 -2.55 1.30 19.71
C GLU A 140 -3.26 1.40 21.03
N GLN A 141 -2.65 0.92 22.07
CA GLN A 141 -3.24 1.00 23.38
C GLN A 141 -3.41 2.42 23.82
N SER A 142 -2.42 3.24 23.54
CA SER A 142 -2.53 4.61 23.95
C SER A 142 -3.54 5.36 23.10
N ALA A 143 -3.69 4.97 21.86
CA ALA A 143 -4.66 5.60 21.00
C ALA A 143 -6.07 5.10 21.30
N GLY A 144 -6.17 3.90 21.78
CA GLY A 144 -7.44 3.24 22.01
C GLY A 144 -8.25 3.85 23.08
#